data_2f9e29ee85d94e07853e1d3c7a7eab62
#
_entry.id   2f9e29ee85d94e07853e1d3c7a7eab62
#
_cell.length_a   1.000
_cell.length_b   1.000
_cell.length_c   1.000
_cell.angle_alpha   90.00
_cell.angle_beta   90.00
_cell.angle_gamma   90.00
#
_symmetry.space_group_name_H-M   'P 1'
#
loop_
_entity.id
_entity.type
_entity.pdbx_description
1 polymer ?
#
loop_
_entity_poly.entity_id
_entity_poly.type
_entity_poly.pdbx_seq_one_letter_code
_entity_poly.pdbx_strand_id
1 'polypeptide(L)'
;MKRLLFLLIVAIFPALAMASPFGLKMGMTLKDIAKECEGKPEFVKNDAYIIRPKKSHPSFEHYIVFVDKNKGLYQIKAISSAISTNDYGTELQSSFNATKDRVAKRYGEPTIRDEIDPGSVFQDGNYWMYTLKGGARTLAAIWGKDENLADNLDMVILECSASEISTHQGFLILYYFFKNSDNIEDEQDSVL
;
A
#
# COMPACT_ATOMS: atom_id res chain seq x y z
N MET A 1 21.04 39.78 -48.42
CA MET A 1 20.30 39.72 -47.12
C MET A 1 19.87 38.27 -46.89
N LYS A 2 20.62 37.53 -46.06
CA LYS A 2 20.33 36.11 -45.75
C LYS A 2 19.45 36.05 -44.52
N ARG A 3 18.20 35.60 -44.66
CA ARG A 3 17.27 35.39 -43.54
C ARG A 3 17.60 34.06 -42.88
N LEU A 4 18.14 34.10 -41.67
CA LEU A 4 18.41 32.95 -40.83
C LEU A 4 17.09 32.50 -40.18
N LEU A 5 16.55 31.35 -40.60
CA LEU A 5 15.36 30.78 -40.04
C LEU A 5 15.77 29.97 -38.80
N PHE A 6 15.50 30.49 -37.60
CA PHE A 6 15.69 29.76 -36.32
C PHE A 6 14.53 28.80 -36.16
N LEU A 7 14.84 27.49 -36.37
CA LEU A 7 13.91 26.42 -36.08
C LEU A 7 13.94 26.14 -34.55
N LEU A 8 12.88 26.57 -33.86
CA LEU A 8 12.68 26.29 -32.45
C LEU A 8 12.22 24.83 -32.30
N ILE A 9 13.15 23.94 -31.97
CA ILE A 9 12.83 22.53 -31.63
C ILE A 9 12.25 22.55 -30.21
N VAL A 10 10.93 22.51 -30.10
CA VAL A 10 10.25 22.25 -28.84
C VAL A 10 10.39 20.76 -28.54
N ALA A 11 11.34 20.41 -27.68
CA ALA A 11 11.47 19.06 -27.16
C ALA A 11 10.25 18.76 -26.27
N ILE A 12 9.25 18.10 -26.84
CA ILE A 12 8.14 17.53 -26.06
C ILE A 12 8.72 16.32 -25.32
N PHE A 13 9.20 16.55 -24.10
CA PHE A 13 9.43 15.44 -23.17
C PHE A 13 8.05 14.81 -22.87
N PRO A 14 7.82 13.54 -23.22
CA PRO A 14 6.66 12.85 -22.70
C PRO A 14 6.82 12.85 -21.18
N ALA A 15 5.98 13.62 -20.49
CA ALA A 15 5.80 13.40 -19.06
C ALA A 15 5.39 11.92 -18.92
N LEU A 16 6.33 11.08 -18.50
CA LEU A 16 6.02 9.73 -18.06
C LEU A 16 4.94 9.92 -16.98
N ALA A 17 3.69 9.68 -17.38
CA ALA A 17 2.57 9.68 -16.46
C ALA A 17 2.87 8.55 -15.46
N MET A 18 3.54 8.91 -14.37
CA MET A 18 3.83 8.01 -13.27
C MET A 18 2.48 7.48 -12.80
N ALA A 19 2.23 6.20 -13.05
CA ALA A 19 0.94 5.62 -12.75
C ALA A 19 0.76 5.59 -11.23
N SER A 20 -0.12 6.42 -10.70
CA SER A 20 -0.51 6.42 -9.28
C SER A 20 -0.96 5.03 -8.82
N PRO A 21 -0.90 4.71 -7.52
CA PRO A 21 -1.26 3.38 -7.00
C PRO A 21 -2.62 2.93 -7.54
N PHE A 22 -2.62 1.84 -8.30
CA PHE A 22 -3.83 1.25 -8.93
C PHE A 22 -4.65 2.24 -9.79
N GLY A 23 -4.05 3.35 -10.25
CA GLY A 23 -4.72 4.40 -11.01
C GLY A 23 -5.49 5.42 -10.14
N LEU A 24 -5.40 5.29 -8.83
CA LEU A 24 -6.09 6.16 -7.88
C LEU A 24 -5.18 7.29 -7.38
N LYS A 25 -5.76 8.45 -7.06
CA LYS A 25 -5.03 9.65 -6.63
C LYS A 25 -5.65 10.22 -5.36
N MET A 26 -4.80 10.88 -4.58
CA MET A 26 -5.23 11.66 -3.41
C MET A 26 -6.45 12.53 -3.72
N GLY A 27 -7.41 12.59 -2.83
CA GLY A 27 -8.58 13.47 -2.90
C GLY A 27 -9.65 13.05 -3.91
N MET A 28 -9.52 11.91 -4.59
CA MET A 28 -10.59 11.41 -5.48
C MET A 28 -11.88 11.19 -4.70
N THR A 29 -13.00 11.66 -5.29
CA THR A 29 -14.34 11.35 -4.79
C THR A 29 -14.73 9.90 -5.14
N LEU A 30 -15.72 9.32 -4.45
CA LEU A 30 -16.27 8.00 -4.80
C LEU A 30 -16.71 7.91 -6.26
N LYS A 31 -17.23 9.02 -6.82
CA LYS A 31 -17.61 9.10 -8.23
C LYS A 31 -16.42 8.99 -9.17
N ASP A 32 -15.27 9.55 -8.80
CA ASP A 32 -14.05 9.48 -9.61
C ASP A 32 -13.40 8.11 -9.47
N ILE A 33 -13.38 7.54 -8.26
CA ILE A 33 -12.91 6.17 -8.00
C ILE A 33 -13.73 5.17 -8.83
N ALA A 34 -15.05 5.32 -8.91
CA ALA A 34 -15.91 4.44 -9.69
C ALA A 34 -15.56 4.42 -11.20
N LYS A 35 -15.01 5.52 -11.75
CA LYS A 35 -14.54 5.57 -13.15
C LYS A 35 -13.28 4.73 -13.39
N GLU A 36 -12.46 4.56 -12.36
CA GLU A 36 -11.21 3.78 -12.40
C GLU A 36 -11.42 2.31 -11.96
N CYS A 37 -12.63 1.92 -11.62
CA CYS A 37 -12.99 0.59 -11.12
C CYS A 37 -13.93 -0.17 -12.08
N GLU A 38 -13.94 -1.48 -11.93
CA GLU A 38 -14.94 -2.38 -12.45
C GLU A 38 -16.12 -2.45 -11.46
N GLY A 39 -17.20 -1.76 -11.79
CA GLY A 39 -18.35 -1.63 -10.91
C GLY A 39 -18.27 -0.41 -9.97
N LYS A 40 -19.21 -0.36 -9.04
CA LYS A 40 -19.28 0.73 -8.04
C LYS A 40 -18.54 0.35 -6.78
N PRO A 41 -17.90 1.31 -6.07
CA PRO A 41 -17.41 1.08 -4.71
C PRO A 41 -18.52 0.57 -3.79
N GLU A 42 -18.24 -0.49 -3.03
CA GLU A 42 -19.18 -1.12 -2.09
C GLU A 42 -18.84 -0.66 -0.67
N PHE A 43 -19.77 0.01 -0.02
CA PHE A 43 -19.61 0.51 1.37
C PHE A 43 -19.43 -0.66 2.34
N VAL A 44 -18.46 -0.54 3.24
CA VAL A 44 -18.22 -1.53 4.32
C VAL A 44 -18.61 -0.96 5.68
N LYS A 45 -17.92 0.08 6.12
CA LYS A 45 -18.17 0.79 7.39
C LYS A 45 -17.42 2.13 7.37
N ASN A 46 -17.90 3.09 8.14
CA ASN A 46 -17.32 4.44 8.25
C ASN A 46 -17.07 5.05 6.86
N ASP A 47 -15.82 5.20 6.45
CA ASP A 47 -15.35 5.74 5.19
C ASP A 47 -14.66 4.69 4.29
N ALA A 48 -14.74 3.39 4.67
CA ALA A 48 -14.14 2.28 3.96
C ALA A 48 -15.07 1.71 2.88
N TYR A 49 -14.52 1.49 1.68
CA TYR A 49 -15.22 0.92 0.52
C TYR A 49 -14.37 -0.15 -0.14
N ILE A 50 -14.98 -1.30 -0.47
CA ILE A 50 -14.35 -2.32 -1.32
C ILE A 50 -14.46 -1.87 -2.78
N ILE A 51 -13.39 -2.04 -3.54
CA ILE A 51 -13.31 -1.70 -4.96
C ILE A 51 -12.65 -2.81 -5.76
N ARG A 52 -12.84 -2.76 -7.10
CA ARG A 52 -12.10 -3.57 -8.07
C ARG A 52 -11.43 -2.64 -9.07
N PRO A 53 -10.19 -2.20 -8.83
CA PRO A 53 -9.52 -1.25 -9.72
C PRO A 53 -9.22 -1.89 -11.07
N LYS A 54 -9.46 -1.15 -12.18
CA LYS A 54 -9.10 -1.59 -13.55
C LYS A 54 -7.60 -1.82 -13.71
N LYS A 55 -6.78 -1.09 -12.95
CA LYS A 55 -5.33 -1.26 -12.87
C LYS A 55 -4.93 -2.06 -11.63
N SER A 56 -5.48 -3.27 -11.49
CA SER A 56 -5.11 -4.20 -10.43
C SER A 56 -3.70 -4.77 -10.64
N HIS A 57 -3.09 -5.28 -9.56
CA HIS A 57 -1.81 -5.99 -9.62
C HIS A 57 -2.03 -7.47 -9.27
N PRO A 58 -1.44 -8.44 -10.01
CA PRO A 58 -1.68 -9.88 -9.80
C PRO A 58 -1.36 -10.41 -8.40
N SER A 59 -0.52 -9.71 -7.65
CA SER A 59 -0.19 -10.08 -6.26
C SER A 59 -1.28 -9.73 -5.26
N PHE A 60 -2.30 -8.95 -5.64
CA PHE A 60 -3.35 -8.49 -4.74
C PHE A 60 -4.72 -8.82 -5.30
N GLU A 61 -5.60 -9.29 -4.42
CA GLU A 61 -6.95 -9.74 -4.76
C GLU A 61 -8.03 -8.79 -4.24
N HIS A 62 -7.83 -8.24 -3.04
CA HIS A 62 -8.81 -7.39 -2.40
C HIS A 62 -8.27 -5.96 -2.24
N TYR A 63 -9.11 -4.99 -2.55
CA TYR A 63 -8.76 -3.58 -2.46
C TYR A 63 -9.81 -2.84 -1.65
N ILE A 64 -9.37 -2.11 -0.64
CA ILE A 64 -10.19 -1.25 0.19
C ILE A 64 -9.65 0.16 0.07
N VAL A 65 -10.54 1.12 -0.15
CA VAL A 65 -10.21 2.54 -0.14
C VAL A 65 -10.93 3.24 0.99
N PHE A 66 -10.26 4.23 1.57
CA PHE A 66 -10.82 5.07 2.62
C PHE A 66 -11.01 6.47 2.05
N VAL A 67 -12.26 6.95 2.09
CA VAL A 67 -12.67 8.17 1.39
C VAL A 67 -13.43 9.06 2.35
N ASP A 68 -12.76 10.11 2.81
CA ASP A 68 -13.39 11.14 3.63
C ASP A 68 -14.38 11.97 2.81
N LYS A 69 -15.48 12.40 3.43
CA LYS A 69 -16.56 13.13 2.78
C LYS A 69 -16.12 14.46 2.19
N ASN A 70 -15.18 15.16 2.82
CA ASN A 70 -14.73 16.50 2.44
C ASN A 70 -13.38 16.46 1.70
N LYS A 71 -12.47 15.57 2.12
CA LYS A 71 -11.08 15.50 1.65
C LYS A 71 -10.86 14.44 0.55
N GLY A 72 -11.86 13.57 0.31
CA GLY A 72 -11.77 12.48 -0.68
C GLY A 72 -10.88 11.34 -0.24
N LEU A 73 -10.32 10.61 -1.22
CA LEU A 73 -9.44 9.46 -1.00
C LEU A 73 -8.20 9.85 -0.20
N TYR A 74 -7.96 9.18 0.92
CA TYR A 74 -6.81 9.42 1.79
C TYR A 74 -5.97 8.16 2.07
N GLN A 75 -6.55 6.95 1.87
CA GLN A 75 -5.81 5.70 2.07
C GLN A 75 -6.27 4.61 1.11
N ILE A 76 -5.32 3.77 0.68
CA ILE A 76 -5.61 2.53 -0.05
C ILE A 76 -5.00 1.36 0.72
N LYS A 77 -5.75 0.28 0.87
CA LYS A 77 -5.30 -1.00 1.41
C LYS A 77 -5.50 -2.08 0.36
N ALA A 78 -4.42 -2.74 -0.05
CA ALA A 78 -4.46 -3.88 -0.95
C ALA A 78 -4.01 -5.14 -0.19
N ILE A 79 -4.78 -6.24 -0.32
CA ILE A 79 -4.55 -7.50 0.38
C ILE A 79 -4.33 -8.59 -0.66
N SER A 80 -3.29 -9.39 -0.50
CA SER A 80 -3.01 -10.52 -1.40
C SER A 80 -4.06 -11.63 -1.24
N SER A 81 -4.08 -12.56 -2.20
CA SER A 81 -4.66 -13.89 -1.94
C SER A 81 -3.91 -14.59 -0.80
N ALA A 82 -4.55 -15.60 -0.22
CA ALA A 82 -3.94 -16.41 0.83
C ALA A 82 -2.68 -17.12 0.29
N ILE A 83 -1.58 -16.97 1.01
CA ILE A 83 -0.29 -17.60 0.70
C ILE A 83 -0.13 -18.79 1.66
N SER A 84 -0.13 -20.00 1.10
CA SER A 84 0.20 -21.20 1.87
C SER A 84 1.68 -21.20 2.22
N THR A 85 2.02 -21.53 3.46
CA THR A 85 3.39 -21.51 3.97
C THR A 85 3.60 -22.55 5.06
N ASN A 86 4.84 -22.78 5.44
CA ASN A 86 5.23 -23.63 6.57
C ASN A 86 5.31 -22.82 7.88
N ASP A 87 5.64 -23.47 8.99
CA ASP A 87 5.75 -22.84 10.32
C ASP A 87 6.82 -21.74 10.37
N TYR A 88 7.82 -21.80 9.50
CA TYR A 88 8.86 -20.78 9.33
C TYR A 88 8.38 -19.58 8.51
N GLY A 89 7.22 -19.63 7.86
CA GLY A 89 6.71 -18.58 7.00
C GLY A 89 7.49 -18.39 5.69
N THR A 90 8.16 -19.43 5.20
CA THR A 90 9.13 -19.33 4.08
C THR A 90 8.53 -18.71 2.82
N GLU A 91 7.36 -19.18 2.40
CA GLU A 91 6.68 -18.70 1.18
C GLU A 91 6.12 -17.28 1.37
N LEU A 92 5.64 -16.99 2.58
CA LEU A 92 5.15 -15.64 2.91
C LEU A 92 6.30 -14.61 2.91
N GLN A 93 7.43 -14.94 3.54
CA GLN A 93 8.63 -14.11 3.54
C GLN A 93 9.21 -13.93 2.14
N SER A 94 9.22 -14.99 1.32
CA SER A 94 9.65 -14.92 -0.09
C SER A 94 8.76 -13.97 -0.89
N SER A 95 7.44 -14.07 -0.72
CA SER A 95 6.45 -13.20 -1.38
C SER A 95 6.57 -11.75 -0.90
N PHE A 96 6.85 -11.54 0.40
CA PHE A 96 7.14 -10.24 0.98
C PHE A 96 8.35 -9.60 0.31
N ASN A 97 9.49 -10.30 0.24
CA ASN A 97 10.72 -9.79 -0.37
C ASN A 97 10.51 -9.45 -1.85
N ALA A 98 9.86 -10.33 -2.61
CA ALA A 98 9.57 -10.08 -4.02
C ALA A 98 8.67 -8.86 -4.23
N THR A 99 7.70 -8.62 -3.34
CA THR A 99 6.81 -7.46 -3.41
C THR A 99 7.52 -6.18 -2.97
N LYS A 100 8.30 -6.25 -1.87
CA LYS A 100 9.15 -5.16 -1.39
C LYS A 100 10.07 -4.64 -2.48
N ASP A 101 10.77 -5.52 -3.21
CA ASP A 101 11.69 -5.14 -4.28
C ASP A 101 10.98 -4.46 -5.47
N ARG A 102 9.72 -4.81 -5.72
CA ARG A 102 8.90 -4.11 -6.73
C ARG A 102 8.47 -2.73 -6.29
N VAL A 103 8.08 -2.57 -5.03
CA VAL A 103 7.71 -1.28 -4.45
C VAL A 103 8.94 -0.37 -4.37
N ALA A 104 10.10 -0.92 -3.99
CA ALA A 104 11.37 -0.19 -3.92
C ALA A 104 11.82 0.41 -5.27
N LYS A 105 11.50 -0.23 -6.40
CA LYS A 105 11.77 0.34 -7.74
C LYS A 105 11.08 1.69 -7.97
N ARG A 106 10.00 1.97 -7.26
CA ARG A 106 9.24 3.21 -7.41
C ARG A 106 9.53 4.22 -6.31
N TYR A 107 9.66 3.76 -5.08
CA TYR A 107 9.70 4.61 -3.89
C TYR A 107 11.07 4.61 -3.18
N GLY A 108 12.08 3.92 -3.73
CA GLY A 108 13.40 3.80 -3.12
C GLY A 108 13.47 2.66 -2.09
N GLU A 109 14.56 2.62 -1.32
CA GLU A 109 14.79 1.57 -0.33
C GLU A 109 13.95 1.83 0.93
N PRO A 110 13.26 0.80 1.46
CA PRO A 110 12.46 0.95 2.66
C PRO A 110 13.29 0.81 3.93
N THR A 111 12.76 1.34 5.04
CA THR A 111 13.14 0.89 6.38
C THR A 111 12.47 -0.46 6.65
N ILE A 112 13.25 -1.47 7.01
CA ILE A 112 12.73 -2.80 7.37
C ILE A 112 12.51 -2.86 8.87
N ARG A 113 11.34 -3.37 9.26
CA ARG A 113 11.00 -3.74 10.61
C ARG A 113 10.78 -5.24 10.66
N ASP A 114 11.74 -6.00 11.19
CA ASP A 114 11.64 -7.44 11.46
C ASP A 114 11.92 -7.62 12.95
N GLU A 115 10.86 -7.63 13.73
CA GLU A 115 10.95 -7.57 15.18
C GLU A 115 10.12 -8.69 15.80
N ILE A 116 10.61 -9.19 16.92
CA ILE A 116 9.84 -10.07 17.80
C ILE A 116 9.80 -9.43 19.19
N ASP A 117 8.64 -9.50 19.85
CA ASP A 117 8.48 -9.04 21.22
C ASP A 117 9.51 -9.76 22.13
N PRO A 118 10.39 -9.01 22.81
CA PRO A 118 11.37 -9.61 23.73
C PRO A 118 10.74 -10.45 24.86
N GLY A 119 9.47 -10.17 25.20
CA GLY A 119 8.69 -10.92 26.20
C GLY A 119 8.07 -12.22 25.65
N SER A 120 8.15 -12.45 24.34
CA SER A 120 7.63 -13.69 23.76
C SER A 120 8.45 -14.90 24.22
N VAL A 121 7.76 -15.95 24.65
CA VAL A 121 8.39 -17.24 25.00
C VAL A 121 8.82 -18.05 23.76
N PHE A 122 8.37 -17.64 22.57
CA PHE A 122 8.65 -18.30 21.31
C PHE A 122 9.62 -17.45 20.48
N GLN A 123 10.90 -17.49 20.81
CA GLN A 123 11.96 -16.74 20.10
C GLN A 123 12.52 -17.49 18.89
N ASP A 124 12.29 -18.81 18.80
CA ASP A 124 12.81 -19.69 17.75
C ASP A 124 12.05 -19.44 16.42
N GLY A 125 12.78 -19.49 15.31
CA GLY A 125 12.25 -19.39 13.95
C GLY A 125 11.19 -20.46 13.61
N ASN A 126 11.22 -21.62 14.28
CA ASN A 126 10.19 -22.66 14.17
C ASN A 126 8.78 -22.18 14.51
N TYR A 127 8.66 -21.09 15.27
CA TYR A 127 7.40 -20.48 15.67
C TYR A 127 7.10 -19.19 14.94
N TRP A 128 7.73 -18.96 13.79
CA TRP A 128 7.64 -17.69 13.05
C TRP A 128 6.18 -17.33 12.73
N MET A 129 5.43 -18.25 12.11
CA MET A 129 4.02 -18.04 11.77
C MET A 129 3.13 -17.98 13.03
N TYR A 130 3.46 -18.71 14.06
CA TYR A 130 2.74 -18.68 15.33
C TYR A 130 2.89 -17.30 16.01
N THR A 131 4.10 -16.77 16.08
CA THR A 131 4.37 -15.46 16.67
C THR A 131 3.81 -14.33 15.83
N LEU A 132 3.83 -14.45 14.49
CA LEU A 132 3.16 -13.49 13.60
C LEU A 132 1.64 -13.47 13.86
N LYS A 133 1.01 -14.64 13.95
CA LYS A 133 -0.43 -14.77 14.25
C LYS A 133 -0.79 -14.21 15.62
N GLY A 134 0.05 -14.44 16.61
CA GLY A 134 -0.15 -13.93 17.98
C GLY A 134 0.17 -12.45 18.17
N GLY A 135 0.61 -11.75 17.12
CA GLY A 135 0.99 -10.33 17.19
C GLY A 135 2.33 -10.07 17.88
N ALA A 136 3.05 -11.13 18.29
CA ALA A 136 4.36 -11.00 18.92
C ALA A 136 5.50 -10.78 17.91
N ARG A 137 5.25 -10.99 16.61
CA ARG A 137 6.20 -10.72 15.52
C ARG A 137 5.61 -9.73 14.52
N THR A 138 6.50 -8.85 14.03
CA THR A 138 6.20 -7.93 12.92
C THR A 138 7.24 -8.15 11.83
N LEU A 139 6.80 -8.28 10.58
CA LEU A 139 7.64 -8.13 9.39
C LEU A 139 6.99 -7.10 8.48
N ALA A 140 7.61 -5.93 8.36
CA ALA A 140 7.14 -4.82 7.55
C ALA A 140 8.27 -4.11 6.82
N ALA A 141 7.95 -3.50 5.68
CA ALA A 141 8.78 -2.56 4.95
C ALA A 141 8.04 -1.22 4.86
N ILE A 142 8.71 -0.14 5.22
CA ILE A 142 8.12 1.19 5.38
C ILE A 142 8.89 2.18 4.50
N TRP A 143 8.18 2.90 3.62
CA TRP A 143 8.68 4.00 2.80
C TRP A 143 8.01 5.30 3.24
N GLY A 144 8.69 6.40 3.13
CA GLY A 144 8.25 7.73 3.58
C GLY A 144 8.97 8.13 4.85
N LYS A 145 8.24 8.54 5.86
CA LYS A 145 8.69 8.90 7.20
C LYS A 145 9.59 10.16 7.29
N ASP A 146 10.41 10.45 6.30
CA ASP A 146 11.25 11.65 6.20
C ASP A 146 11.55 11.98 4.72
N GLU A 147 10.95 11.25 3.77
CA GLU A 147 11.19 11.42 2.34
C GLU A 147 9.92 11.90 1.63
N ASN A 148 10.09 12.76 0.63
CA ASN A 148 8.98 13.15 -0.26
C ASN A 148 8.70 12.03 -1.25
N LEU A 149 7.73 11.17 -0.94
CA LEU A 149 7.28 10.15 -1.86
C LEU A 149 6.53 10.74 -3.06
N ALA A 150 6.63 10.06 -4.21
CA ALA A 150 5.82 10.37 -5.39
C ALA A 150 4.33 10.19 -5.09
N ASP A 151 3.46 10.66 -6.00
CA ASP A 151 2.00 10.46 -5.98
C ASP A 151 1.25 11.11 -4.81
N ASN A 152 1.82 12.12 -4.15
CA ASN A 152 1.28 12.75 -2.95
C ASN A 152 1.10 11.75 -1.78
N LEU A 153 1.95 10.74 -1.73
CA LEU A 153 1.99 9.81 -0.60
C LEU A 153 2.81 10.41 0.53
N ASP A 154 2.35 10.17 1.74
CA ASP A 154 3.08 10.39 2.96
C ASP A 154 3.86 9.13 3.35
N MET A 155 3.18 7.98 3.29
CA MET A 155 3.77 6.71 3.69
C MET A 155 3.24 5.55 2.84
N VAL A 156 4.12 4.54 2.63
CA VAL A 156 3.74 3.22 2.10
C VAL A 156 4.21 2.17 3.09
N ILE A 157 3.36 1.20 3.41
CA ILE A 157 3.70 0.08 4.29
C ILE A 157 3.34 -1.22 3.59
N LEU A 158 4.29 -2.12 3.50
CA LEU A 158 4.06 -3.53 3.15
C LEU A 158 4.29 -4.36 4.40
N GLU A 159 3.33 -5.17 4.80
CA GLU A 159 3.45 -6.04 5.96
C GLU A 159 2.98 -7.46 5.69
N CYS A 160 3.50 -8.39 6.49
CA CYS A 160 3.00 -9.75 6.58
C CYS A 160 1.92 -9.85 7.66
N SER A 161 0.86 -10.59 7.36
CA SER A 161 -0.20 -10.94 8.31
C SER A 161 -0.48 -12.43 8.25
N ALA A 162 -0.69 -13.07 9.39
CA ALA A 162 -1.11 -14.47 9.43
C ALA A 162 -2.63 -14.59 9.34
N SER A 163 -3.10 -15.72 8.82
CA SER A 163 -4.52 -16.05 8.83
C SER A 163 -5.03 -16.26 10.27
N GLU A 164 -6.21 -15.74 10.58
CA GLU A 164 -6.84 -15.94 11.90
C GLU A 164 -7.18 -17.42 12.17
N ILE A 165 -7.40 -18.20 11.11
CA ILE A 165 -7.85 -19.60 11.22
C ILE A 165 -6.72 -20.61 11.07
N SER A 166 -5.52 -20.21 10.59
CA SER A 166 -4.42 -21.14 10.29
C SER A 166 -3.06 -20.47 10.44
N THR A 167 -2.08 -21.19 11.01
CA THR A 167 -0.66 -20.81 10.99
C THR A 167 0.06 -21.22 9.70
N HIS A 168 -0.60 -21.95 8.79
CA HIS A 168 -0.04 -22.36 7.51
C HIS A 168 -0.51 -21.47 6.34
N GLN A 169 -1.11 -20.33 6.65
CA GLN A 169 -1.55 -19.33 5.68
C GLN A 169 -1.28 -17.92 6.19
N GLY A 170 -0.87 -17.06 5.28
CA GLY A 170 -0.67 -15.65 5.54
C GLY A 170 -1.05 -14.80 4.34
N PHE A 171 -0.95 -13.50 4.52
CA PHE A 171 -1.28 -12.48 3.53
C PHE A 171 -0.21 -11.41 3.51
N LEU A 172 -0.03 -10.78 2.37
CA LEU A 172 0.64 -9.48 2.27
C LEU A 172 -0.43 -8.40 2.30
N ILE A 173 -0.18 -7.36 3.06
CA ILE A 173 -1.03 -6.17 3.11
C ILE A 173 -0.17 -4.98 2.71
N LEU A 174 -0.60 -4.24 1.69
CA LEU A 174 0.08 -3.06 1.19
C LEU A 174 -0.82 -1.85 1.41
N TYR A 175 -0.34 -0.90 2.20
CA TYR A 175 -1.02 0.36 2.48
C TYR A 175 -0.34 1.50 1.74
N TYR A 176 -1.15 2.42 1.25
CA TYR A 176 -0.75 3.71 0.73
C TYR A 176 -1.49 4.80 1.50
N PHE A 177 -0.78 5.60 2.25
CA PHE A 177 -1.30 6.76 2.96
C PHE A 177 -0.97 8.01 2.16
N PHE A 178 -1.97 8.79 1.82
CA PHE A 178 -1.78 10.05 1.14
C PHE A 178 -1.55 11.18 2.15
N LYS A 179 -0.93 12.28 1.71
CA LYS A 179 -0.61 13.45 2.54
C LYS A 179 -1.83 14.13 3.21
N ASN A 180 -3.03 13.81 2.78
CA ASN A 180 -4.27 14.27 3.42
C ASN A 180 -4.77 13.33 4.53
N SER A 181 -4.09 12.23 4.85
CA SER A 181 -4.47 11.29 5.91
C SER A 181 -4.30 11.89 7.32
N ASP A 182 -3.18 12.52 7.61
CA ASP A 182 -2.85 13.07 8.95
C ASP A 182 -3.91 14.05 9.44
N ASN A 183 -4.38 14.93 8.55
CA ASN A 183 -5.42 15.91 8.86
C ASN A 183 -6.80 15.28 9.15
N ILE A 184 -7.00 13.99 8.89
CA ILE A 184 -8.28 13.28 9.12
C ILE A 184 -8.26 12.65 10.52
N GLU A 185 -7.14 12.08 10.91
CA GLU A 185 -6.95 11.55 12.27
C GLU A 185 -7.02 12.66 13.31
N ASP A 186 -6.34 13.79 13.08
CA ASP A 186 -6.39 14.98 13.96
C ASP A 186 -7.81 15.54 14.12
N GLU A 187 -8.63 15.57 13.04
CA GLU A 187 -10.01 16.04 13.12
C GLU A 187 -10.91 15.05 13.88
N GLN A 188 -10.68 13.73 13.73
CA GLN A 188 -11.43 12.72 14.47
C GLN A 188 -11.08 12.74 15.96
N ASP A 189 -9.83 12.95 16.31
CA ASP A 189 -9.35 13.05 17.69
C ASP A 189 -9.79 14.36 18.36
N SER A 190 -9.96 15.44 17.59
CA SER A 190 -10.38 16.74 18.11
C SER A 190 -11.80 16.78 18.67
N VAL A 191 -12.61 15.75 18.42
CA VAL A 191 -14.01 15.62 18.92
C VAL A 191 -14.14 14.63 20.07
N LEU A 192 -13.02 14.07 20.57
CA LEU A 192 -12.95 13.23 21.76
C LEU A 192 -12.62 14.06 23.00
#